data_1610719834a1910105ac5d72e3d935ef
#
_entry.id   1610719834a1910105ac5d72e3d935ef
#
_cell.length_a   1.000
_cell.length_b   1.000
_cell.length_c   1.000
_cell.angle_alpha   90.00
_cell.angle_beta   90.00
_cell.angle_gamma   90.00
#
_symmetry.space_group_name_H-M   'P 1'
#
loop_
_entity.id
_entity.type
_entity.pdbx_description
1 polymer ?
#
loop_
_entity_poly.entity_id
_entity_poly.type
_entity_poly.pdbx_seq_one_letter_code
_entity_poly.pdbx_strand_id
1 'polypeptide(L)'
;MRGGANLFVDGFSAVNRLRKVNPEAFDFFCETKLPFYCVDMPVHLRTMEPVITLSSGRVDLVRFNNADRGVLSHLSSEEVEKFYTFWPILASMIHDDVSIFRHTMDTGDVVIFDNHRVLHGREAFEGYRNMLGCYFDRDEWESRLRVLREIR
;
A
#
# COMPACT_ATOMS: atom_id res chain seq x y z
N MET A 1 7.11 -21.71 15.36
CA MET A 1 6.16 -21.16 14.38
C MET A 1 6.49 -21.76 13.02
N ARG A 2 5.50 -22.13 12.21
CA ARG A 2 5.68 -22.66 10.86
C ARG A 2 4.98 -21.69 9.88
N GLY A 3 5.63 -21.29 8.77
CA GLY A 3 5.13 -20.27 7.85
C GLY A 3 5.21 -18.85 8.41
N GLY A 4 4.37 -17.95 7.95
CA GLY A 4 4.21 -16.59 8.49
C GLY A 4 5.26 -15.59 8.00
N ALA A 5 5.88 -15.83 6.85
CA ALA A 5 6.76 -14.85 6.25
C ALA A 5 6.01 -13.53 6.01
N ASN A 6 6.67 -12.42 6.31
CA ASN A 6 6.20 -11.10 5.89
C ASN A 6 6.53 -10.92 4.42
N LEU A 7 5.61 -10.32 3.70
CA LEU A 7 5.71 -10.04 2.28
C LEU A 7 5.82 -8.51 2.11
N PHE A 8 6.81 -8.06 1.37
CA PHE A 8 6.99 -6.64 1.07
C PHE A 8 7.15 -6.44 -0.43
N VAL A 9 6.46 -5.42 -0.96
CA VAL A 9 6.51 -5.06 -2.37
C VAL A 9 6.71 -3.56 -2.50
N ASP A 10 7.62 -3.13 -3.37
CA ASP A 10 7.75 -1.72 -3.75
C ASP A 10 6.56 -1.32 -4.62
N GLY A 11 5.54 -0.74 -4.02
CA GLY A 11 4.33 -0.26 -4.69
C GLY A 11 4.63 0.77 -5.78
N PHE A 12 5.64 1.64 -5.56
CA PHE A 12 6.04 2.63 -6.57
C PHE A 12 6.62 1.95 -7.82
N SER A 13 7.40 0.89 -7.63
CA SER A 13 7.90 0.09 -8.75
C SER A 13 6.75 -0.58 -9.52
N ALA A 14 5.80 -1.18 -8.81
CA ALA A 14 4.64 -1.84 -9.41
C ALA A 14 3.80 -0.88 -10.26
N VAL A 15 3.42 0.29 -9.72
CA VAL A 15 2.60 1.27 -10.48
C VAL A 15 3.38 1.96 -11.59
N ASN A 16 4.71 2.14 -11.47
CA ASN A 16 5.52 2.64 -12.57
C ASN A 16 5.66 1.61 -13.70
N ARG A 17 5.62 0.31 -13.41
CA ARG A 17 5.47 -0.74 -14.43
C ARG A 17 4.10 -0.64 -15.09
N LEU A 18 3.03 -0.47 -14.32
CA LEU A 18 1.68 -0.26 -14.86
C LEU A 18 1.65 0.92 -15.83
N ARG A 19 2.23 2.06 -15.44
CA ARG A 19 2.32 3.25 -16.29
C ARG A 19 2.94 2.97 -17.68
N LYS A 20 3.94 2.06 -17.73
CA LYS A 20 4.61 1.69 -18.97
C LYS A 20 3.80 0.69 -19.82
N VAL A 21 3.13 -0.26 -19.19
CA VAL A 21 2.45 -1.37 -19.85
C VAL A 21 1.01 -1.01 -20.21
N ASN A 22 0.33 -0.28 -19.34
CA ASN A 22 -1.05 0.17 -19.52
C ASN A 22 -1.24 1.59 -18.94
N PRO A 23 -0.87 2.65 -19.72
CA PRO A 23 -1.01 4.03 -19.28
C PRO A 23 -2.46 4.40 -18.90
N GLU A 24 -3.46 3.89 -19.63
CA GLU A 24 -4.87 4.16 -19.35
C GLU A 24 -5.26 3.67 -17.94
N ALA A 25 -4.83 2.47 -17.57
CA ALA A 25 -5.06 1.95 -16.22
C ALA A 25 -4.35 2.77 -15.16
N PHE A 26 -3.13 3.23 -15.44
CA PHE A 26 -2.39 4.10 -14.51
C PHE A 26 -3.11 5.42 -14.30
N ASP A 27 -3.53 6.10 -15.37
CA ASP A 27 -4.24 7.38 -15.30
C ASP A 27 -5.60 7.21 -14.60
N PHE A 28 -6.34 6.14 -14.90
CA PHE A 28 -7.57 5.81 -14.19
C PHE A 28 -7.37 5.71 -12.68
N PHE A 29 -6.31 5.03 -12.22
CA PHE A 29 -6.02 4.91 -10.79
C PHE A 29 -5.43 6.17 -10.15
N CYS A 30 -4.97 7.14 -10.93
CA CYS A 30 -4.58 8.47 -10.45
C CYS A 30 -5.78 9.42 -10.33
N GLU A 31 -6.80 9.28 -11.16
CA GLU A 31 -7.90 10.23 -11.28
C GLU A 31 -9.17 9.79 -10.55
N THR A 32 -9.43 8.47 -10.56
CA THR A 32 -10.65 7.92 -9.97
C THR A 32 -10.48 7.72 -8.47
N LYS A 33 -11.30 8.46 -7.69
CA LYS A 33 -11.33 8.32 -6.24
C LYS A 33 -12.16 7.11 -5.83
N LEU A 34 -11.63 6.32 -4.93
CA LEU A 34 -12.28 5.14 -4.36
C LEU A 34 -12.52 5.34 -2.86
N PRO A 35 -13.59 4.77 -2.30
CA PRO A 35 -13.81 4.78 -0.87
C PRO A 35 -12.93 3.76 -0.18
N PHE A 36 -12.31 4.15 0.92
CA PHE A 36 -11.60 3.26 1.83
C PHE A 36 -12.12 3.46 3.25
N TYR A 37 -12.33 2.37 3.97
CA TYR A 37 -12.84 2.35 5.33
C TYR A 37 -11.94 1.48 6.18
N CYS A 38 -11.53 1.99 7.34
CA CYS A 38 -10.89 1.18 8.38
C CYS A 38 -11.76 1.25 9.63
N VAL A 39 -12.34 0.12 10.00
CA VAL A 39 -13.20 0.02 11.17
C VAL A 39 -12.58 -0.96 12.15
N ASP A 40 -11.93 -0.40 13.17
CA ASP A 40 -11.35 -1.15 14.29
C ASP A 40 -11.67 -0.39 15.58
N MET A 41 -12.62 -0.90 16.37
CA MET A 41 -13.15 -0.18 17.52
C MET A 41 -12.06 0.19 18.54
N PRO A 42 -11.97 1.47 18.97
CA PRO A 42 -12.95 2.57 18.77
C PRO A 42 -12.71 3.44 17.52
N VAL A 43 -11.93 2.98 16.55
CA VAL A 43 -11.52 3.75 15.37
C VAL A 43 -12.45 3.45 14.18
N HIS A 44 -12.90 4.50 13.49
CA HIS A 44 -13.67 4.39 12.26
C HIS A 44 -13.22 5.48 11.28
N LEU A 45 -12.23 5.14 10.46
CA LEU A 45 -11.68 6.05 9.45
C LEU A 45 -12.36 5.84 8.11
N ARG A 46 -12.53 6.93 7.36
CA ARG A 46 -13.07 6.92 5.99
C ARG A 46 -12.31 7.93 5.14
N THR A 47 -12.04 7.56 3.90
CA THR A 47 -11.49 8.48 2.92
C THR A 47 -12.02 8.19 1.53
N MET A 48 -11.97 9.19 0.64
CA MET A 48 -12.27 9.09 -0.80
C MET A 48 -11.05 9.58 -1.55
N GLU A 49 -10.19 8.65 -1.93
CA GLU A 49 -8.89 8.97 -2.51
C GLU A 49 -8.53 8.04 -3.68
N PRO A 50 -7.69 8.48 -4.62
CA PRO A 50 -7.21 7.63 -5.70
C PRO A 50 -6.29 6.53 -5.17
N VAL A 51 -6.17 5.44 -5.94
CA VAL A 51 -5.21 4.35 -5.67
C VAL A 51 -3.78 4.85 -5.75
N ILE A 52 -3.49 5.71 -6.73
CA ILE A 52 -2.16 6.28 -6.96
C ILE A 52 -2.23 7.78 -6.75
N THR A 53 -1.45 8.29 -5.82
CA THR A 53 -1.30 9.74 -5.62
C THR A 53 0.02 10.20 -6.22
N LEU A 54 -0.02 11.30 -6.96
CA LEU A 54 1.17 11.91 -7.54
C LEU A 54 1.51 13.22 -6.82
N SER A 55 2.81 13.46 -6.64
CA SER A 55 3.37 14.75 -6.24
C SER A 55 4.42 15.17 -7.26
N SER A 56 4.23 16.34 -7.89
CA SER A 56 5.12 16.85 -8.95
C SER A 56 5.39 15.80 -10.08
N GLY A 57 4.35 15.05 -10.49
CA GLY A 57 4.40 14.04 -11.54
C GLY A 57 5.07 12.70 -11.15
N ARG A 58 5.50 12.57 -9.89
CA ARG A 58 6.07 11.35 -9.33
C ARG A 58 5.07 10.67 -8.40
N VAL A 59 5.12 9.34 -8.35
CA VAL A 59 4.31 8.56 -7.39
C VAL A 59 4.75 8.92 -5.98
N ASP A 60 3.79 9.31 -5.16
CA ASP A 60 3.99 9.70 -3.75
C ASP A 60 3.30 8.76 -2.77
N LEU A 61 2.20 8.09 -3.22
CA LEU A 61 1.48 7.13 -2.39
C LEU A 61 0.75 6.11 -3.26
N VAL A 62 0.73 4.86 -2.81
CA VAL A 62 -0.07 3.78 -3.41
C VAL A 62 -0.98 3.17 -2.34
N ARG A 63 -2.29 3.15 -2.60
CA ARG A 63 -3.31 2.49 -1.75
C ARG A 63 -3.75 1.19 -2.39
N PHE A 64 -3.39 0.08 -1.80
CA PHE A 64 -3.80 -1.24 -2.27
C PHE A 64 -4.22 -2.11 -1.09
N ASN A 65 -5.49 -2.02 -0.71
CA ASN A 65 -6.08 -2.88 0.31
C ASN A 65 -7.52 -3.24 -0.07
N ASN A 66 -7.74 -4.50 -0.43
CA ASN A 66 -9.07 -4.98 -0.80
C ASN A 66 -10.01 -5.12 0.40
N ALA A 67 -9.49 -5.32 1.61
CA ALA A 67 -10.32 -5.46 2.81
C ALA A 67 -10.93 -4.12 3.23
N ASP A 68 -10.22 -3.03 3.01
CA ASP A 68 -10.67 -1.68 3.40
C ASP A 68 -11.33 -0.92 2.24
N ARG A 69 -11.26 -1.44 1.01
CA ARG A 69 -11.92 -0.82 -0.14
C ARG A 69 -13.43 -0.94 -0.03
N GLY A 70 -14.11 0.20 -0.07
CA GLY A 70 -15.57 0.28 0.00
C GLY A 70 -16.28 -0.04 -1.33
N VAL A 71 -17.61 0.07 -1.31
CA VAL A 71 -18.48 -0.16 -2.46
C VAL A 71 -18.34 0.98 -3.47
N LEU A 72 -18.28 0.66 -4.76
CA LEU A 72 -18.07 1.61 -5.86
C LEU A 72 -19.38 2.26 -6.35
N SER A 73 -20.35 2.47 -5.48
CA SER A 73 -21.70 2.95 -5.82
C SER A 73 -21.76 4.41 -6.35
N HIS A 74 -20.66 5.15 -6.21
CA HIS A 74 -20.53 6.52 -6.69
C HIS A 74 -19.99 6.61 -8.12
N LEU A 75 -19.45 5.50 -8.65
CA LEU A 75 -18.93 5.42 -10.01
C LEU A 75 -20.05 5.14 -11.01
N SER A 76 -19.89 5.63 -12.23
CA SER A 76 -20.71 5.22 -13.37
C SER A 76 -20.48 3.75 -13.74
N SER A 77 -21.39 3.15 -14.50
CA SER A 77 -21.23 1.77 -14.97
C SER A 77 -19.95 1.58 -15.79
N GLU A 78 -19.57 2.57 -16.62
CA GLU A 78 -18.34 2.54 -17.41
C GLU A 78 -17.09 2.56 -16.50
N GLU A 79 -17.07 3.40 -15.47
CA GLU A 79 -15.96 3.46 -14.52
C GLU A 79 -15.83 2.18 -13.69
N VAL A 80 -16.96 1.56 -13.33
CA VAL A 80 -16.97 0.25 -12.66
C VAL A 80 -16.38 -0.83 -13.56
N GLU A 81 -16.76 -0.86 -14.84
CA GLU A 81 -16.18 -1.82 -15.82
C GLU A 81 -14.67 -1.60 -15.99
N LYS A 82 -14.24 -0.33 -16.12
CA LYS A 82 -12.80 0.02 -16.17
C LYS A 82 -12.07 -0.44 -14.91
N PHE A 83 -12.65 -0.19 -13.73
CA PHE A 83 -12.07 -0.63 -12.47
C PHE A 83 -11.83 -2.16 -12.46
N TYR A 84 -12.85 -2.96 -12.77
CA TYR A 84 -12.71 -4.43 -12.76
C TYR A 84 -11.84 -4.97 -13.90
N THR A 85 -11.65 -4.21 -14.96
CA THR A 85 -10.68 -4.53 -16.03
C THR A 85 -9.25 -4.22 -15.60
N PHE A 86 -9.00 -3.10 -14.95
CA PHE A 86 -7.65 -2.63 -14.63
C PHE A 86 -7.12 -3.15 -13.29
N TRP A 87 -8.01 -3.38 -12.31
CA TRP A 87 -7.61 -3.86 -10.99
C TRP A 87 -6.83 -5.18 -11.00
N PRO A 88 -7.24 -6.22 -11.77
CA PRO A 88 -6.46 -7.45 -11.89
C PRO A 88 -5.07 -7.23 -12.50
N ILE A 89 -4.92 -6.27 -13.41
CA ILE A 89 -3.62 -5.94 -14.02
C ILE A 89 -2.67 -5.39 -12.95
N LEU A 90 -3.13 -4.42 -12.16
CA LEU A 90 -2.35 -3.89 -11.04
C LEU A 90 -2.05 -4.98 -10.01
N ALA A 91 -3.07 -5.76 -9.63
CA ALA A 91 -2.92 -6.85 -8.67
C ALA A 91 -1.88 -7.88 -9.12
N SER A 92 -1.86 -8.26 -10.41
CA SER A 92 -0.87 -9.20 -10.95
C SER A 92 0.57 -8.67 -10.82
N MET A 93 0.78 -7.36 -10.96
CA MET A 93 2.09 -6.75 -10.80
C MET A 93 2.56 -6.69 -9.35
N ILE A 94 1.60 -6.52 -8.42
CA ILE A 94 1.87 -6.49 -6.98
C ILE A 94 2.14 -7.91 -6.45
N HIS A 95 1.40 -8.91 -6.94
CA HIS A 95 1.54 -10.31 -6.52
C HIS A 95 2.54 -11.11 -7.36
N ASP A 96 3.32 -10.46 -8.21
CA ASP A 96 4.40 -11.09 -8.95
C ASP A 96 5.51 -11.55 -8.00
N ASP A 97 5.76 -12.86 -7.97
CA ASP A 97 6.73 -13.49 -7.06
C ASP A 97 8.14 -12.90 -7.12
N VAL A 98 8.54 -12.42 -8.30
CA VAL A 98 9.83 -11.75 -8.50
C VAL A 98 9.89 -10.39 -7.79
N SER A 99 8.74 -9.75 -7.59
CA SER A 99 8.63 -8.42 -6.96
C SER A 99 8.47 -8.50 -5.44
N ILE A 100 8.21 -9.69 -4.88
CA ILE A 100 7.93 -9.87 -3.47
C ILE A 100 9.21 -10.22 -2.71
N PHE A 101 9.59 -9.35 -1.78
CA PHE A 101 10.59 -9.68 -0.76
C PHE A 101 9.91 -10.40 0.41
N ARG A 102 10.36 -11.62 0.70
CA ARG A 102 9.85 -12.46 1.79
C ARG A 102 10.85 -12.52 2.93
N HIS A 103 10.37 -12.28 4.15
CA HIS A 103 11.20 -12.36 5.34
C HIS A 103 10.41 -12.93 6.53
N THR A 104 10.89 -14.04 7.08
CA THR A 104 10.37 -14.58 8.34
C THR A 104 11.13 -13.91 9.47
N MET A 105 10.44 -13.11 10.28
CA MET A 105 11.07 -12.39 11.39
C MET A 105 11.35 -13.31 12.56
N ASP A 106 12.53 -13.19 13.11
CA ASP A 106 12.93 -13.78 14.38
C ASP A 106 12.64 -12.84 15.56
N THR A 107 12.72 -13.39 16.78
CA THR A 107 12.56 -12.58 18.00
C THR A 107 13.66 -11.53 18.07
N GLY A 108 13.28 -10.26 18.16
CA GLY A 108 14.19 -9.12 18.20
C GLY A 108 14.37 -8.41 16.87
N ASP A 109 13.85 -8.96 15.76
CA ASP A 109 13.84 -8.26 14.48
C ASP A 109 12.96 -7.02 14.54
N VAL A 110 13.42 -5.94 13.91
CA VAL A 110 12.70 -4.68 13.74
C VAL A 110 12.67 -4.33 12.26
N VAL A 111 11.49 -4.03 11.74
CA VAL A 111 11.31 -3.55 10.36
C VAL A 111 10.72 -2.15 10.40
N ILE A 112 11.35 -1.24 9.67
CA ILE A 112 10.86 0.13 9.45
C ILE A 112 10.75 0.35 7.95
N PHE A 113 9.59 0.84 7.50
CA PHE A 113 9.35 1.12 6.09
C PHE A 113 8.40 2.29 5.89
N ASP A 114 8.48 2.94 4.72
CA ASP A 114 7.53 3.94 4.26
C ASP A 114 6.23 3.25 3.82
N ASN A 115 5.17 3.38 4.63
CA ASN A 115 3.87 2.77 4.38
C ASN A 115 3.12 3.37 3.18
N HIS A 116 3.53 4.54 2.69
CA HIS A 116 3.02 5.10 1.43
C HIS A 116 3.56 4.38 0.20
N ARG A 117 4.76 3.79 0.32
CA ARG A 117 5.47 3.12 -0.76
C ARG A 117 5.43 1.61 -0.68
N VAL A 118 5.63 1.04 0.52
CA VAL A 118 5.82 -0.40 0.70
C VAL A 118 4.48 -1.06 1.01
N LEU A 119 3.96 -1.77 0.03
CA LEU A 119 2.83 -2.67 0.24
C LEU A 119 3.32 -3.89 1.00
N HIS A 120 2.53 -4.34 1.97
CA HIS A 120 2.94 -5.43 2.83
C HIS A 120 1.79 -6.38 3.14
N GLY A 121 2.14 -7.59 3.44
CA GLY A 121 1.22 -8.65 3.80
C GLY A 121 1.94 -9.74 4.58
N ARG A 122 1.24 -10.84 4.75
CA ARG A 122 1.78 -11.98 5.50
C ARG A 122 1.22 -13.29 4.96
N GLU A 123 2.07 -14.30 4.90
CA GLU A 123 1.65 -15.67 4.65
C GLU A 123 0.93 -16.27 5.86
N ALA A 124 0.14 -17.29 5.62
CA ALA A 124 -0.48 -18.08 6.68
C ALA A 124 0.57 -18.68 7.61
N PHE A 125 0.23 -18.86 8.89
CA PHE A 125 1.14 -19.41 9.88
C PHE A 125 0.42 -20.31 10.87
N GLU A 126 1.19 -21.20 11.48
CA GLU A 126 0.77 -22.05 12.60
C GLU A 126 1.62 -21.75 13.81
N GLY A 127 1.01 -21.75 15.00
CA GLY A 127 1.67 -21.51 16.28
C GLY A 127 1.49 -20.10 16.81
N TYR A 128 2.25 -19.74 17.84
CA TYR A 128 2.14 -18.44 18.50
C TYR A 128 3.04 -17.40 17.84
N ARG A 129 2.49 -16.21 17.62
CA ARG A 129 3.21 -15.03 17.13
C ARG A 129 2.69 -13.79 17.85
N ASN A 130 3.59 -12.97 18.36
CA ASN A 130 3.30 -11.66 18.90
C ASN A 130 4.16 -10.63 18.17
N MET A 131 3.51 -9.61 17.60
CA MET A 131 4.18 -8.49 16.94
C MET A 131 3.64 -7.19 17.50
N LEU A 132 4.53 -6.28 17.80
CA LEU A 132 4.20 -4.92 18.19
C LEU A 132 4.54 -3.99 17.03
N GLY A 133 3.65 -3.04 16.73
CA GLY A 133 3.86 -2.05 15.69
C GLY A 133 3.37 -0.68 16.14
N CYS A 134 3.91 0.36 15.53
CA CYS A 134 3.43 1.72 15.67
C CYS A 134 3.51 2.44 14.32
N TYR A 135 2.68 3.45 14.16
CA TYR A 135 2.71 4.38 13.04
C TYR A 135 3.12 5.75 13.58
N PHE A 136 3.86 6.48 12.77
CA PHE A 136 4.19 7.88 13.02
C PHE A 136 4.11 8.65 11.70
N ASP A 137 3.78 9.92 11.79
CA ASP A 137 3.60 10.76 10.62
C ASP A 137 4.93 11.09 9.94
N ARG A 138 4.87 11.30 8.61
CA ARG A 138 6.04 11.68 7.81
C ARG A 138 6.70 12.95 8.35
N ASP A 139 5.91 13.94 8.77
CA ASP A 139 6.43 15.21 9.32
C ASP A 139 7.21 15.01 10.62
N GLU A 140 6.79 14.11 11.48
CA GLU A 140 7.51 13.78 12.72
C GLU A 140 8.86 13.13 12.40
N TRP A 141 8.87 12.18 11.48
CA TRP A 141 10.10 11.55 10.99
C TRP A 141 11.07 12.57 10.39
N GLU A 142 10.59 13.39 9.46
CA GLU A 142 11.41 14.42 8.80
C GLU A 142 11.89 15.49 9.78
N SER A 143 11.04 15.90 10.72
CA SER A 143 11.41 16.83 11.80
C SER A 143 12.56 16.27 12.62
N ARG A 144 12.47 15.01 13.03
CA ARG A 144 13.56 14.38 13.79
C ARG A 144 14.84 14.29 12.99
N LEU A 145 14.75 13.97 11.70
CA LEU A 145 15.90 13.92 10.80
C LEU A 145 16.59 15.29 10.67
N ARG A 146 15.80 16.38 10.53
CA ARG A 146 16.32 17.75 10.48
C ARG A 146 17.09 18.09 11.77
N VAL A 147 16.46 17.86 12.92
CA VAL A 147 17.12 18.10 14.23
C VAL A 147 18.43 17.33 14.37
N LEU A 148 18.47 16.05 13.98
CA LEU A 148 19.70 15.25 14.07
C LEU A 148 20.80 15.71 13.11
N ARG A 149 20.47 16.39 12.00
CA ARG A 149 21.44 16.97 11.07
C ARG A 149 22.02 18.30 11.57
N GLU A 150 21.25 19.06 12.35
CA GLU A 150 21.68 20.35 12.92
C GLU A 150 22.56 20.19 14.17
N ILE A 151 22.50 19.04 14.85
CA ILE A 151 23.33 18.76 16.04
C ILE A 151 24.77 18.33 15.67
N ARG A 152 25.10 18.24 14.39
CA ARG A 152 26.45 17.97 13.89
C ARG A 152 27.17 19.28 13.60
#